data_527e8408268380a916eb29178f94491b
#
_entry.id   527e8408268380a916eb29178f94491b
#
_cell.length_a   1.000
_cell.length_b   1.000
_cell.length_c   1.000
_cell.angle_alpha   90.00
_cell.angle_beta   90.00
_cell.angle_gamma   90.00
#
_symmetry.space_group_name_H-M   'P 1'
#
loop_
_entity.id
_entity.type
_entity.pdbx_description
1 polymer ?
#
loop_
_entity_poly.entity_id
_entity_poly.type
_entity_poly.pdbx_seq_one_letter_code
_entity_poly.pdbx_strand_id
1 'polypeptide(L)'
;MTRKYFGTDGIRGTVGQAPITPDFVLRLAHAVGRVLRQKEKHPVVLIGKDTRISGYMLESALESGFNSAGVDVVLLGPVPTPAVAYLTRAQRASLGVVISASHNPYEDNGIKFFSAKGKKLSDEWETTVEALLDQDPVWVSSSELGKAKRLDDAAGRYIEFCKSTFSNDFTLKGMKIVVDAANGAAYQIAPKVFHELGADVIAIGCAPDGLNINKGVGATHPEVLVEAVKLHQADYGIALDGDADRLQLVDKAGRLYNGDELLYLMVSDRIARDEVVPGVVGTLMTNMAVEVALKKKGIEFVRSKVGDRYVLEALQEKSWLLGGEGSGHLLALDKHTTGDGLISALQVLQACVATGQTMSELLSDVVLFPQVLINVRLAKDQNWKDNPELAKATQAVEAELGDTGRVLIRASGTEPLVRVMVEAKDPAVAQSSAERIAATLRQ
;
A
#
# COMPACT_ATOMS: atom_id res chain seq x y z
N MET A 1 18.63 8.98 16.98
CA MET A 1 17.49 9.62 17.68
C MET A 1 16.23 8.88 17.29
N THR A 2 15.29 8.65 18.19
CA THR A 2 13.98 8.06 17.87
C THR A 2 13.11 9.12 17.21
N ARG A 3 12.46 8.77 16.09
CA ARG A 3 11.50 9.63 15.37
C ARG A 3 10.33 9.96 16.31
N LYS A 4 9.88 11.22 16.27
CA LYS A 4 8.81 11.73 17.14
C LYS A 4 7.45 11.76 16.41
N TYR A 5 7.47 12.16 15.15
CA TYR A 5 6.26 12.36 14.33
C TYR A 5 6.16 11.40 13.16
N PHE A 6 7.31 11.03 12.55
CA PHE A 6 7.33 10.10 11.43
C PHE A 6 7.09 8.66 11.89
N GLY A 7 6.04 8.04 11.32
CA GLY A 7 5.76 6.61 11.43
C GLY A 7 6.47 5.78 10.36
N THR A 8 5.95 4.60 10.06
CA THR A 8 6.47 3.72 8.99
C THR A 8 6.14 4.22 7.59
N ASP A 9 5.08 5.03 7.45
CA ASP A 9 4.59 5.55 6.17
C ASP A 9 4.16 7.02 6.31
N GLY A 10 5.13 7.89 6.60
CA GLY A 10 4.92 9.32 6.79
C GLY A 10 4.34 9.68 8.16
N ILE A 11 3.69 10.83 8.23
CA ILE A 11 3.04 11.38 9.43
C ILE A 11 1.54 11.20 9.27
N ARG A 12 0.85 10.58 10.23
CA ARG A 12 -0.60 10.35 10.19
C ARG A 12 -1.26 10.74 11.51
N GLY A 13 -2.54 11.07 11.45
CA GLY A 13 -3.36 11.33 12.64
C GLY A 13 -4.76 11.83 12.28
N THR A 14 -5.54 12.05 13.31
CA THR A 14 -6.88 12.63 13.18
C THR A 14 -6.80 14.12 12.89
N VAL A 15 -7.53 14.58 11.89
CA VAL A 15 -7.55 15.98 11.47
C VAL A 15 -8.03 16.89 12.60
N GLY A 16 -7.33 18.02 12.79
CA GLY A 16 -7.60 18.95 13.88
C GLY A 16 -6.89 18.60 15.20
N GLN A 17 -6.19 17.47 15.24
CA GLN A 17 -5.32 17.08 16.35
C GLN A 17 -3.88 17.01 15.86
N ALA A 18 -2.93 17.49 16.67
CA ALA A 18 -1.51 17.39 16.31
C ALA A 18 -1.10 15.92 16.09
N PRO A 19 -0.36 15.61 15.03
CA PRO A 19 0.34 16.50 14.12
C PRO A 19 -0.45 16.91 12.85
N ILE A 20 -1.71 16.54 12.70
CA ILE A 20 -2.51 16.85 11.48
C ILE A 20 -3.33 18.12 11.70
N THR A 21 -2.62 19.24 11.90
CA THR A 21 -3.15 20.59 12.00
C THR A 21 -2.47 21.50 10.98
N PRO A 22 -3.15 22.57 10.49
CA PRO A 22 -2.58 23.42 9.44
C PRO A 22 -1.30 24.16 9.86
N ASP A 23 -1.19 24.58 11.13
CA ASP A 23 0.00 25.22 11.69
C ASP A 23 1.19 24.25 11.75
N PHE A 24 0.98 23.00 12.21
CA PHE A 24 2.02 21.97 12.20
C PHE A 24 2.48 21.66 10.77
N VAL A 25 1.55 21.45 9.85
CA VAL A 25 1.84 21.07 8.45
C VAL A 25 2.56 22.19 7.70
N LEU A 26 2.22 23.46 7.97
CA LEU A 26 2.97 24.61 7.45
C LEU A 26 4.43 24.58 7.93
N ARG A 27 4.64 24.40 9.25
CA ARG A 27 5.98 24.30 9.83
C ARG A 27 6.75 23.10 9.29
N LEU A 28 6.10 21.96 9.12
CA LEU A 28 6.68 20.77 8.52
C LEU A 28 7.18 21.04 7.10
N ALA A 29 6.35 21.65 6.25
CA ALA A 29 6.70 22.01 4.89
C ALA A 29 7.87 23.00 4.84
N HIS A 30 7.88 24.00 5.74
CA HIS A 30 8.98 24.95 5.88
C HIS A 30 10.29 24.24 6.27
N ALA A 31 10.25 23.34 7.26
CA ALA A 31 11.41 22.57 7.69
C ALA A 31 11.96 21.67 6.57
N VAL A 32 11.08 20.97 5.85
CA VAL A 32 11.42 20.18 4.66
C VAL A 32 12.05 21.08 3.59
N GLY A 33 11.46 22.22 3.32
CA GLY A 33 11.99 23.19 2.35
C GLY A 33 13.41 23.66 2.68
N ARG A 34 13.68 23.90 3.96
CA ARG A 34 15.04 24.24 4.44
C ARG A 34 16.05 23.11 4.17
N VAL A 35 15.66 21.85 4.38
CA VAL A 35 16.51 20.69 4.06
C VAL A 35 16.81 20.63 2.56
N LEU A 36 15.81 20.83 1.72
CA LEU A 36 15.99 20.82 0.25
C LEU A 36 16.92 21.97 -0.21
N ARG A 37 16.75 23.16 0.33
CA ARG A 37 17.57 24.35 0.01
C ARG A 37 19.04 24.19 0.37
N GLN A 38 19.40 23.32 1.30
CA GLN A 38 20.80 23.01 1.59
C GLN A 38 21.51 22.31 0.42
N LYS A 39 20.75 21.59 -0.43
CA LYS A 39 21.28 20.79 -1.54
C LYS A 39 21.04 21.43 -2.91
N GLU A 40 20.00 22.23 -3.04
CA GLU A 40 19.52 22.77 -4.32
C GLU A 40 19.08 24.21 -4.16
N LYS A 41 19.50 25.07 -5.08
CA LYS A 41 19.19 26.51 -5.02
C LYS A 41 17.71 26.82 -5.29
N HIS A 42 17.10 26.07 -6.20
CA HIS A 42 15.69 26.25 -6.61
C HIS A 42 14.97 24.90 -6.60
N PRO A 43 14.69 24.33 -5.43
CA PRO A 43 14.00 23.06 -5.35
C PRO A 43 12.53 23.20 -5.76
N VAL A 44 12.00 22.13 -6.37
CA VAL A 44 10.60 22.02 -6.79
C VAL A 44 9.97 20.84 -6.08
N VAL A 45 8.81 21.06 -5.48
CA VAL A 45 8.03 20.01 -4.78
C VAL A 45 6.72 19.78 -5.50
N LEU A 46 6.39 18.52 -5.79
CA LEU A 46 5.08 18.12 -6.27
C LEU A 46 4.19 17.74 -5.09
N ILE A 47 2.93 18.19 -5.09
CA ILE A 47 1.94 17.86 -4.06
C ILE A 47 0.72 17.24 -4.71
N GLY A 48 0.45 15.97 -4.39
CA GLY A 48 -0.80 15.28 -4.70
C GLY A 48 -1.60 14.97 -3.44
N LYS A 49 -2.88 14.68 -3.61
CA LYS A 49 -3.77 14.38 -2.50
C LYS A 49 -4.81 13.33 -2.90
N ASP A 50 -5.43 12.70 -1.90
CA ASP A 50 -6.66 11.96 -2.10
C ASP A 50 -7.89 12.90 -2.07
N THR A 51 -9.07 12.32 -1.95
CA THR A 51 -10.34 13.05 -2.06
C THR A 51 -10.87 13.59 -0.73
N ARG A 52 -10.15 13.41 0.38
CA ARG A 52 -10.58 13.90 1.72
C ARG A 52 -10.76 15.40 1.72
N ILE A 53 -11.84 15.87 2.35
CA ILE A 53 -12.11 17.33 2.47
C ILE A 53 -10.95 18.08 3.14
N SER A 54 -10.29 17.47 4.12
CA SER A 54 -9.14 18.04 4.80
C SER A 54 -7.91 18.24 3.90
N GLY A 55 -7.84 17.51 2.76
CA GLY A 55 -6.77 17.63 1.79
C GLY A 55 -6.59 19.03 1.24
N TYR A 56 -7.68 19.79 1.07
CA TYR A 56 -7.62 21.19 0.59
C TYR A 56 -6.93 22.11 1.59
N MET A 57 -7.28 22.01 2.86
CA MET A 57 -6.67 22.80 3.94
C MET A 57 -5.18 22.47 4.09
N LEU A 58 -4.84 21.18 4.10
CA LEU A 58 -3.47 20.70 4.27
C LEU A 58 -2.59 21.03 3.06
N GLU A 59 -3.14 20.97 1.84
CA GLU A 59 -2.45 21.41 0.61
C GLU A 59 -2.05 22.89 0.69
N SER A 60 -2.97 23.76 1.12
CA SER A 60 -2.69 25.20 1.27
C SER A 60 -1.64 25.47 2.36
N ALA A 61 -1.64 24.70 3.44
CA ALA A 61 -0.64 24.80 4.50
C ALA A 61 0.76 24.36 4.00
N LEU A 62 0.84 23.25 3.27
CA LEU A 62 2.08 22.76 2.65
C LEU A 62 2.61 23.77 1.63
N GLU A 63 1.76 24.27 0.74
CA GLU A 63 2.12 25.29 -0.25
C GLU A 63 2.75 26.53 0.41
N SER A 64 2.06 27.09 1.42
CA SER A 64 2.56 28.25 2.15
C SER A 64 3.88 27.98 2.84
N GLY A 65 4.02 26.80 3.48
CA GLY A 65 5.24 26.40 4.16
C GLY A 65 6.44 26.25 3.21
N PHE A 66 6.26 25.59 2.07
CA PHE A 66 7.30 25.44 1.06
C PHE A 66 7.69 26.77 0.43
N ASN A 67 6.71 27.58 0.02
CA ASN A 67 6.97 28.88 -0.58
C ASN A 67 7.74 29.80 0.38
N SER A 68 7.42 29.77 1.66
CA SER A 68 8.11 30.54 2.70
C SER A 68 9.58 30.12 2.93
N ALA A 69 9.93 28.91 2.53
CA ALA A 69 11.30 28.38 2.54
C ALA A 69 12.03 28.59 1.19
N GLY A 70 11.41 29.24 0.20
CA GLY A 70 11.99 29.47 -1.12
C GLY A 70 11.94 28.23 -2.03
N VAL A 71 10.90 27.42 -1.90
CA VAL A 71 10.68 26.19 -2.68
C VAL A 71 9.46 26.39 -3.58
N ASP A 72 9.61 26.07 -4.85
CA ASP A 72 8.50 26.09 -5.80
C ASP A 72 7.60 24.86 -5.61
N VAL A 73 6.29 25.05 -5.78
CA VAL A 73 5.28 24.01 -5.60
C VAL A 73 4.53 23.76 -6.91
N VAL A 74 4.34 22.48 -7.22
CA VAL A 74 3.48 22.02 -8.33
C VAL A 74 2.34 21.21 -7.76
N LEU A 75 1.12 21.71 -7.86
CA LEU A 75 -0.10 21.05 -7.38
C LEU A 75 -0.63 20.09 -8.44
N LEU A 76 -0.81 18.82 -8.06
CA LEU A 76 -1.28 17.76 -8.95
C LEU A 76 -2.81 17.54 -8.84
N GLY A 77 -3.44 18.02 -7.76
CA GLY A 77 -4.82 17.71 -7.42
C GLY A 77 -4.99 16.28 -6.90
N PRO A 78 -6.23 15.72 -6.95
CA PRO A 78 -6.48 14.34 -6.56
C PRO A 78 -5.83 13.37 -7.55
N VAL A 79 -4.80 12.66 -7.08
CA VAL A 79 -4.09 11.62 -7.83
C VAL A 79 -3.59 10.53 -6.88
N PRO A 80 -3.49 9.27 -7.32
CA PRO A 80 -2.94 8.16 -6.54
C PRO A 80 -1.57 8.45 -5.92
N THR A 81 -1.30 7.85 -4.77
CA THR A 81 0.05 7.88 -4.14
C THR A 81 1.14 7.45 -5.12
N PRO A 82 1.02 6.34 -5.87
CA PRO A 82 2.02 5.96 -6.87
C PRO A 82 2.14 6.98 -8.02
N ALA A 83 1.09 7.70 -8.37
CA ALA A 83 1.17 8.75 -9.37
C ALA A 83 2.13 9.89 -8.95
N VAL A 84 2.10 10.26 -7.66
CA VAL A 84 3.03 11.28 -7.13
C VAL A 84 4.48 10.78 -7.22
N ALA A 85 4.74 9.53 -6.84
CA ALA A 85 6.07 8.92 -6.95
C ALA A 85 6.58 8.93 -8.40
N TYR A 86 5.72 8.56 -9.35
CA TYR A 86 6.04 8.60 -10.78
C TYR A 86 6.30 10.01 -11.28
N LEU A 87 5.37 10.94 -11.03
CA LEU A 87 5.46 12.32 -11.52
C LEU A 87 6.63 13.08 -10.91
N THR A 88 6.99 12.84 -9.65
CA THR A 88 8.19 13.41 -9.03
C THR A 88 9.44 13.10 -9.85
N ARG A 89 9.58 11.85 -10.26
CA ARG A 89 10.69 11.40 -11.11
C ARG A 89 10.57 11.93 -12.55
N ALA A 90 9.37 11.82 -13.15
CA ALA A 90 9.14 12.21 -14.53
C ALA A 90 9.29 13.72 -14.77
N GLN A 91 8.90 14.55 -13.78
CA GLN A 91 9.06 15.99 -13.82
C GLN A 91 10.41 16.48 -13.27
N ARG A 92 11.30 15.56 -12.84
CA ARG A 92 12.59 15.87 -12.22
C ARG A 92 12.46 16.81 -11.02
N ALA A 93 11.41 16.64 -10.22
CA ALA A 93 11.21 17.41 -9.01
C ALA A 93 12.14 16.95 -7.89
N SER A 94 12.44 17.83 -6.96
CA SER A 94 13.33 17.57 -5.82
C SER A 94 12.67 16.64 -4.80
N LEU A 95 11.32 16.71 -4.69
CA LEU A 95 10.54 15.95 -3.72
C LEU A 95 9.09 15.79 -4.21
N GLY A 96 8.45 14.68 -3.87
CA GLY A 96 7.01 14.46 -3.97
C GLY A 96 6.37 14.41 -2.59
N VAL A 97 5.20 15.00 -2.44
CA VAL A 97 4.38 14.98 -1.22
C VAL A 97 3.00 14.46 -1.54
N VAL A 98 2.51 13.55 -0.72
CA VAL A 98 1.15 13.01 -0.80
C VAL A 98 0.39 13.34 0.47
N ILE A 99 -0.80 13.89 0.31
CA ILE A 99 -1.75 14.13 1.40
C ILE A 99 -2.77 13.00 1.37
N SER A 100 -2.58 11.98 2.20
CA SER A 100 -3.47 10.83 2.31
C SER A 100 -3.20 10.02 3.56
N ALA A 101 -4.26 9.40 4.10
CA ALA A 101 -4.18 8.36 5.12
C ALA A 101 -4.58 6.97 4.55
N SER A 102 -4.41 6.75 3.22
CA SER A 102 -4.67 5.48 2.54
C SER A 102 -6.09 4.94 2.83
N HIS A 103 -6.18 3.79 3.47
CA HIS A 103 -7.44 3.07 3.76
C HIS A 103 -8.19 3.56 5.02
N ASN A 104 -7.66 4.55 5.76
CA ASN A 104 -8.35 5.10 6.94
C ASN A 104 -9.62 5.86 6.54
N PRO A 105 -10.58 6.06 7.46
CA PRO A 105 -11.74 6.90 7.23
C PRO A 105 -11.36 8.37 7.04
N TYR A 106 -12.30 9.20 6.60
CA TYR A 106 -12.04 10.58 6.18
C TYR A 106 -11.59 11.53 7.30
N GLU A 107 -11.89 11.18 8.55
CA GLU A 107 -11.48 11.95 9.75
C GLU A 107 -9.98 11.96 9.94
N ASP A 108 -9.29 10.96 9.43
CA ASP A 108 -7.83 10.88 9.45
C ASP A 108 -7.23 11.46 8.16
N ASN A 109 -6.00 11.94 8.26
CA ASN A 109 -5.18 12.29 7.11
C ASN A 109 -3.69 12.03 7.41
N GLY A 110 -2.84 12.20 6.40
CA GLY A 110 -1.42 12.00 6.54
C GLY A 110 -0.61 12.74 5.49
N ILE A 111 0.68 12.84 5.74
CA ILE A 111 1.66 13.45 4.83
C ILE A 111 2.76 12.43 4.59
N LYS A 112 2.92 12.02 3.34
CA LYS A 112 3.96 11.10 2.88
C LYS A 112 4.93 11.82 1.96
N PHE A 113 6.18 11.36 1.92
CA PHE A 113 7.22 11.99 1.12
C PHE A 113 7.92 10.98 0.21
N PHE A 114 8.22 11.42 -1.02
CA PHE A 114 9.01 10.69 -2.00
C PHE A 114 10.22 11.52 -2.44
N SER A 115 11.38 10.89 -2.47
CA SER A 115 12.60 11.50 -3.01
C SER A 115 12.48 11.81 -4.51
N ALA A 116 13.41 12.57 -5.06
CA ALA A 116 13.51 12.83 -6.50
C ALA A 116 13.53 11.55 -7.38
N LYS A 117 13.86 10.41 -6.79
CA LYS A 117 13.83 9.10 -7.45
C LYS A 117 12.47 8.39 -7.33
N GLY A 118 11.46 9.01 -6.76
CA GLY A 118 10.14 8.41 -6.51
C GLY A 118 10.19 7.26 -5.48
N LYS A 119 11.13 7.31 -4.54
CA LYS A 119 11.31 6.31 -3.47
C LYS A 119 11.08 6.96 -2.11
N LYS A 120 10.66 6.17 -1.13
CA LYS A 120 10.58 6.63 0.27
C LYS A 120 11.92 7.19 0.75
N LEU A 121 11.85 8.13 1.68
CA LEU A 121 13.02 8.78 2.26
C LEU A 121 13.62 7.94 3.41
N SER A 122 14.90 8.19 3.72
CA SER A 122 15.60 7.50 4.80
C SER A 122 15.22 8.06 6.18
N ASP A 123 15.41 7.23 7.23
CA ASP A 123 15.23 7.65 8.62
C ASP A 123 16.10 8.85 9.00
N GLU A 124 17.31 8.93 8.45
CA GLU A 124 18.22 10.06 8.64
C GLU A 124 17.63 11.37 8.11
N TRP A 125 16.99 11.31 6.93
CA TRP A 125 16.32 12.48 6.37
C TRP A 125 15.14 12.91 7.24
N GLU A 126 14.31 11.96 7.69
CA GLU A 126 13.16 12.21 8.55
C GLU A 126 13.59 12.84 9.89
N THR A 127 14.65 12.32 10.52
CA THR A 127 15.19 12.89 11.77
C THR A 127 15.79 14.29 11.57
N THR A 128 16.40 14.57 10.40
CA THR A 128 16.90 15.90 10.06
C THR A 128 15.76 16.91 9.95
N VAL A 129 14.63 16.53 9.33
CA VAL A 129 13.44 17.36 9.25
C VAL A 129 12.86 17.64 10.64
N GLU A 130 12.73 16.61 11.49
CA GLU A 130 12.21 16.77 12.86
C GLU A 130 13.08 17.72 13.71
N ALA A 131 14.40 17.65 13.56
CA ALA A 131 15.31 18.56 14.25
C ALA A 131 15.14 20.03 13.83
N LEU A 132 14.76 20.28 12.58
CA LEU A 132 14.44 21.63 12.11
C LEU A 132 13.03 22.09 12.51
N LEU A 133 12.11 21.14 12.68
CA LEU A 133 10.75 21.42 13.11
C LEU A 133 10.68 21.98 14.55
N ASP A 134 11.61 21.55 15.39
CA ASP A 134 11.73 22.03 16.78
C ASP A 134 12.42 23.42 16.88
N GLN A 135 12.91 23.99 15.76
CA GLN A 135 13.50 25.34 15.69
C GLN A 135 12.46 26.38 15.24
N ASP A 136 12.68 27.62 15.59
CA ASP A 136 11.89 28.73 15.05
C ASP A 136 12.09 28.84 13.52
N PRO A 137 11.01 29.07 12.76
CA PRO A 137 11.10 29.20 11.32
C PRO A 137 11.87 30.47 10.93
N VAL A 138 12.73 30.34 9.92
CA VAL A 138 13.47 31.45 9.34
C VAL A 138 12.99 31.66 7.90
N TRP A 139 12.18 32.69 7.69
CA TRP A 139 11.58 33.00 6.40
C TRP A 139 12.64 33.57 5.44
N VAL A 140 12.55 33.17 4.17
CA VAL A 140 13.40 33.78 3.13
C VAL A 140 12.95 35.23 2.80
N SER A 141 13.82 36.01 2.14
CA SER A 141 13.44 37.32 1.65
C SER A 141 12.34 37.24 0.58
N SER A 142 11.60 38.35 0.37
CA SER A 142 10.52 38.40 -0.62
C SER A 142 10.99 38.07 -2.04
N SER A 143 12.25 38.33 -2.37
CA SER A 143 12.84 38.00 -3.69
C SER A 143 13.17 36.50 -3.85
N GLU A 144 13.18 35.74 -2.77
CA GLU A 144 13.51 34.33 -2.74
C GLU A 144 12.30 33.40 -2.48
N LEU A 145 11.10 33.99 -2.29
CA LEU A 145 9.87 33.19 -2.09
C LEU A 145 9.62 32.26 -3.28
N GLY A 146 9.20 31.04 -2.97
CA GLY A 146 8.74 30.08 -3.97
C GLY A 146 7.40 30.47 -4.58
N LYS A 147 7.04 29.85 -5.70
CA LYS A 147 5.77 30.04 -6.41
C LYS A 147 5.04 28.71 -6.53
N ALA A 148 3.72 28.77 -6.49
CA ALA A 148 2.88 27.63 -6.77
C ALA A 148 2.29 27.68 -8.19
N LYS A 149 2.18 26.53 -8.83
CA LYS A 149 1.48 26.32 -10.10
C LYS A 149 0.76 24.98 -10.10
N ARG A 150 -0.23 24.83 -10.97
CA ARG A 150 -0.94 23.54 -11.16
C ARG A 150 -0.40 22.81 -12.38
N LEU A 151 -0.36 21.48 -12.30
CA LEU A 151 -0.10 20.58 -13.43
C LEU A 151 -1.42 19.98 -13.87
N ASP A 152 -2.04 20.52 -14.91
CA ASP A 152 -3.40 20.16 -15.32
C ASP A 152 -3.49 18.77 -15.98
N ASP A 153 -2.38 18.28 -16.54
CA ASP A 153 -2.30 16.98 -17.24
C ASP A 153 -1.73 15.84 -16.37
N ALA A 154 -1.62 16.04 -15.06
CA ALA A 154 -1.06 15.06 -14.12
C ALA A 154 -1.72 13.68 -14.24
N ALA A 155 -3.06 13.65 -14.27
CA ALA A 155 -3.83 12.40 -14.41
C ALA A 155 -3.55 11.70 -15.74
N GLY A 156 -3.54 12.42 -16.86
CA GLY A 156 -3.25 11.86 -18.19
C GLY A 156 -1.85 11.25 -18.27
N ARG A 157 -0.84 11.92 -17.74
CA ARG A 157 0.54 11.39 -17.68
C ARG A 157 0.63 10.07 -16.93
N TYR A 158 -0.08 9.97 -15.80
CA TYR A 158 -0.07 8.74 -15.02
C TYR A 158 -0.90 7.62 -15.68
N ILE A 159 -2.02 7.94 -16.34
CA ILE A 159 -2.77 6.96 -17.15
C ILE A 159 -1.86 6.34 -18.21
N GLU A 160 -1.14 7.17 -18.98
CA GLU A 160 -0.20 6.68 -20.00
C GLU A 160 0.91 5.83 -19.39
N PHE A 161 1.44 6.22 -18.24
CA PHE A 161 2.43 5.42 -17.53
C PHE A 161 1.88 4.05 -17.12
N CYS A 162 0.69 3.99 -16.51
CA CYS A 162 0.07 2.71 -16.15
C CYS A 162 -0.10 1.82 -17.39
N LYS A 163 -0.66 2.37 -18.48
CA LYS A 163 -0.86 1.63 -19.74
C LYS A 163 0.45 1.12 -20.34
N SER A 164 1.53 1.88 -20.21
CA SER A 164 2.86 1.47 -20.72
C SER A 164 3.44 0.24 -20.02
N THR A 165 2.90 -0.16 -18.86
CA THR A 165 3.30 -1.37 -18.15
C THR A 165 2.57 -2.63 -18.64
N PHE A 166 1.50 -2.46 -19.40
CA PHE A 166 0.75 -3.52 -20.08
C PHE A 166 1.31 -3.69 -21.50
N SER A 167 1.54 -4.93 -21.95
CA SER A 167 2.14 -5.16 -23.28
C SER A 167 1.20 -4.72 -24.40
N ASN A 168 1.77 -4.06 -25.40
CA ASN A 168 1.05 -3.66 -26.61
C ASN A 168 0.56 -4.85 -27.46
N ASP A 169 1.04 -6.06 -27.21
CA ASP A 169 0.60 -7.28 -27.90
C ASP A 169 -0.78 -7.76 -27.42
N PHE A 170 -1.27 -7.20 -26.29
CA PHE A 170 -2.51 -7.59 -25.64
C PHE A 170 -3.52 -6.44 -25.59
N THR A 171 -4.77 -6.80 -25.39
CA THR A 171 -5.89 -5.86 -25.20
C THR A 171 -6.88 -6.42 -24.21
N LEU A 172 -7.59 -5.54 -23.52
CA LEU A 172 -8.71 -5.92 -22.64
C LEU A 172 -10.06 -5.89 -23.39
N LYS A 173 -10.05 -5.76 -24.72
CA LYS A 173 -11.26 -5.74 -25.55
C LYS A 173 -12.07 -7.01 -25.35
N GLY A 174 -13.36 -6.84 -25.06
CA GLY A 174 -14.30 -7.92 -24.79
C GLY A 174 -14.39 -8.33 -23.32
N MET A 175 -13.53 -7.78 -22.45
CA MET A 175 -13.64 -7.96 -21.00
C MET A 175 -14.56 -6.90 -20.41
N LYS A 176 -15.45 -7.31 -19.52
CA LYS A 176 -16.25 -6.43 -18.67
C LYS A 176 -15.65 -6.38 -17.28
N ILE A 177 -15.29 -5.20 -16.81
CA ILE A 177 -14.56 -5.01 -15.54
C ILE A 177 -15.31 -4.01 -14.66
N VAL A 178 -15.62 -4.40 -13.43
CA VAL A 178 -16.07 -3.46 -12.40
C VAL A 178 -14.85 -2.88 -11.70
N VAL A 179 -14.77 -1.55 -11.62
CA VAL A 179 -13.68 -0.84 -10.97
C VAL A 179 -14.22 -0.05 -9.78
N ASP A 180 -13.80 -0.40 -8.58
CA ASP A 180 -14.09 0.29 -7.34
C ASP A 180 -12.87 1.11 -6.92
N ALA A 181 -13.00 2.43 -7.01
CA ALA A 181 -11.94 3.38 -6.65
C ALA A 181 -12.07 3.92 -5.21
N ALA A 182 -12.84 3.28 -4.35
CA ALA A 182 -13.00 3.63 -2.93
C ALA A 182 -13.44 5.09 -2.67
N ASN A 183 -14.06 5.78 -3.63
CA ASN A 183 -14.25 7.24 -3.62
C ASN A 183 -12.92 7.99 -3.36
N GLY A 184 -11.80 7.39 -3.71
CA GLY A 184 -10.43 7.83 -3.43
C GLY A 184 -9.75 8.52 -4.62
N ALA A 185 -8.44 8.65 -4.53
CA ALA A 185 -7.61 9.40 -5.46
C ALA A 185 -7.67 8.90 -6.91
N ALA A 186 -7.99 7.62 -7.12
CA ALA A 186 -8.07 7.01 -8.45
C ALA A 186 -9.44 7.13 -9.13
N TYR A 187 -10.43 7.82 -8.55
CA TYR A 187 -11.82 7.83 -9.01
C TYR A 187 -12.00 8.22 -10.49
N GLN A 188 -11.17 9.11 -11.01
CA GLN A 188 -11.18 9.49 -12.43
C GLN A 188 -10.18 8.71 -13.28
N ILE A 189 -9.11 8.21 -12.67
CA ILE A 189 -7.97 7.60 -13.34
C ILE A 189 -8.22 6.12 -13.60
N ALA A 190 -8.63 5.38 -12.57
CA ALA A 190 -8.75 3.93 -12.66
C ALA A 190 -9.72 3.47 -13.75
N PRO A 191 -10.95 4.00 -13.87
CA PRO A 191 -11.85 3.61 -14.96
C PRO A 191 -11.27 3.88 -16.35
N LYS A 192 -10.53 4.99 -16.51
CA LYS A 192 -9.93 5.38 -17.79
C LYS A 192 -8.80 4.44 -18.21
N VAL A 193 -7.94 4.03 -17.29
CA VAL A 193 -6.83 3.10 -17.60
C VAL A 193 -7.36 1.83 -18.24
N PHE A 194 -8.36 1.19 -17.66
CA PHE A 194 -8.91 -0.05 -18.20
C PHE A 194 -9.77 0.17 -19.45
N HIS A 195 -10.53 1.26 -19.50
CA HIS A 195 -11.31 1.63 -20.70
C HIS A 195 -10.41 1.89 -21.91
N GLU A 196 -9.32 2.63 -21.76
CA GLU A 196 -8.39 2.94 -22.85
C GLU A 196 -7.61 1.71 -23.33
N LEU A 197 -7.50 0.65 -22.51
CA LEU A 197 -6.99 -0.66 -22.93
C LEU A 197 -8.05 -1.56 -23.57
N GLY A 198 -9.29 -1.07 -23.70
CA GLY A 198 -10.37 -1.72 -24.46
C GLY A 198 -11.43 -2.40 -23.61
N ALA A 199 -11.36 -2.37 -22.28
CA ALA A 199 -12.38 -2.98 -21.44
C ALA A 199 -13.72 -2.23 -21.46
N ASP A 200 -14.83 -2.98 -21.28
CA ASP A 200 -16.13 -2.44 -20.90
C ASP A 200 -16.13 -2.21 -19.38
N VAL A 201 -16.05 -0.94 -18.95
CA VAL A 201 -15.82 -0.58 -17.56
C VAL A 201 -17.09 -0.12 -16.87
N ILE A 202 -17.37 -0.72 -15.73
CA ILE A 202 -18.40 -0.29 -14.79
C ILE A 202 -17.70 0.32 -13.57
N ALA A 203 -17.85 1.62 -13.37
CA ALA A 203 -17.22 2.35 -12.29
C ALA A 203 -18.14 2.43 -11.07
N ILE A 204 -17.65 2.01 -9.90
CA ILE A 204 -18.27 2.19 -8.59
C ILE A 204 -17.26 2.84 -7.64
N GLY A 205 -17.72 3.39 -6.52
CA GLY A 205 -16.81 4.12 -5.62
C GLY A 205 -16.09 5.28 -6.31
N CYS A 206 -16.75 5.97 -7.27
CA CYS A 206 -16.17 7.02 -8.09
C CYS A 206 -16.91 8.38 -7.97
N ALA A 207 -17.66 8.59 -6.90
CA ALA A 207 -18.39 9.83 -6.60
C ALA A 207 -17.96 10.43 -5.24
N PRO A 208 -16.69 10.91 -5.12
CA PRO A 208 -16.19 11.45 -3.87
C PRO A 208 -16.91 12.73 -3.47
N ASP A 209 -17.30 12.85 -2.20
CA ASP A 209 -17.88 14.06 -1.60
C ASP A 209 -16.99 14.71 -0.53
N GLY A 210 -15.79 14.15 -0.33
CA GLY A 210 -14.82 14.59 0.67
C GLY A 210 -14.95 13.89 2.03
N LEU A 211 -16.05 13.16 2.28
CA LEU A 211 -16.38 12.51 3.54
C LEU A 211 -16.67 11.01 3.39
N ASN A 212 -16.63 10.49 2.17
CA ASN A 212 -17.01 9.12 1.84
C ASN A 212 -15.89 8.21 1.34
N ILE A 213 -14.63 8.66 1.41
CA ILE A 213 -13.47 7.83 1.04
C ILE A 213 -13.43 6.55 1.89
N ASN A 214 -13.24 5.38 1.24
CA ASN A 214 -13.21 4.04 1.86
C ASN A 214 -14.51 3.65 2.63
N LYS A 215 -15.56 4.44 2.57
CA LYS A 215 -16.78 4.20 3.34
C LYS A 215 -17.65 3.14 2.66
N GLY A 216 -17.53 1.89 3.13
CA GLY A 216 -18.29 0.76 2.60
C GLY A 216 -18.00 0.43 1.14
N VAL A 217 -16.84 0.80 0.62
CA VAL A 217 -16.35 0.55 -0.75
C VAL A 217 -14.84 0.34 -0.75
N GLY A 218 -14.31 -0.13 -1.87
CA GLY A 218 -12.88 -0.29 -2.10
C GLY A 218 -12.27 -1.55 -1.46
N ALA A 219 -10.95 -1.62 -1.44
CA ALA A 219 -10.19 -2.80 -1.03
C ALA A 219 -10.40 -3.22 0.43
N THR A 220 -10.92 -2.35 1.29
CA THR A 220 -11.27 -2.65 2.69
C THR A 220 -12.70 -3.14 2.88
N HIS A 221 -13.55 -2.99 1.86
CA HIS A 221 -14.96 -3.41 1.84
C HIS A 221 -15.31 -4.04 0.48
N PRO A 222 -14.66 -5.16 0.12
CA PRO A 222 -14.77 -5.76 -1.21
C PRO A 222 -16.13 -6.42 -1.47
N GLU A 223 -17.01 -6.52 -0.48
CA GLU A 223 -18.32 -7.15 -0.59
C GLU A 223 -19.18 -6.45 -1.66
N VAL A 224 -19.11 -5.12 -1.71
CA VAL A 224 -19.83 -4.31 -2.71
C VAL A 224 -19.32 -4.60 -4.12
N LEU A 225 -18.02 -4.78 -4.28
CA LEU A 225 -17.42 -5.18 -5.56
C LEU A 225 -17.90 -6.57 -5.98
N VAL A 226 -17.93 -7.54 -5.05
CA VAL A 226 -18.41 -8.91 -5.30
C VAL A 226 -19.87 -8.89 -5.80
N GLU A 227 -20.72 -8.11 -5.15
CA GLU A 227 -22.13 -7.94 -5.55
C GLU A 227 -22.23 -7.31 -6.94
N ALA A 228 -21.45 -6.25 -7.20
CA ALA A 228 -21.46 -5.57 -8.49
C ALA A 228 -20.95 -6.47 -9.63
N VAL A 229 -19.91 -7.27 -9.42
CA VAL A 229 -19.42 -8.25 -10.41
C VAL A 229 -20.51 -9.24 -10.79
N LYS A 230 -21.22 -9.79 -9.80
CA LYS A 230 -22.34 -10.72 -10.04
C LYS A 230 -23.52 -10.05 -10.73
N LEU A 231 -23.91 -8.86 -10.27
CA LEU A 231 -25.05 -8.10 -10.81
C LEU A 231 -24.84 -7.78 -12.31
N HIS A 232 -23.65 -7.32 -12.66
CA HIS A 232 -23.32 -6.92 -14.03
C HIS A 232 -22.76 -8.05 -14.88
N GLN A 233 -22.62 -9.26 -14.33
CA GLN A 233 -21.99 -10.41 -15.01
C GLN A 233 -20.63 -10.04 -15.56
N ALA A 234 -19.84 -9.29 -14.77
CA ALA A 234 -18.51 -8.87 -15.17
C ALA A 234 -17.52 -10.03 -15.10
N ASP A 235 -16.47 -9.95 -15.91
CA ASP A 235 -15.42 -10.97 -15.92
C ASP A 235 -14.49 -10.82 -14.73
N TYR A 236 -14.22 -9.55 -14.34
CA TYR A 236 -13.38 -9.21 -13.19
C TYR A 236 -13.90 -8.00 -12.44
N GLY A 237 -13.58 -7.94 -11.16
CA GLY A 237 -13.71 -6.76 -10.32
C GLY A 237 -12.36 -6.34 -9.75
N ILE A 238 -12.10 -5.04 -9.70
CA ILE A 238 -10.87 -4.42 -9.21
C ILE A 238 -11.26 -3.49 -8.07
N ALA A 239 -10.77 -3.74 -6.85
CA ALA A 239 -10.91 -2.82 -5.72
C ALA A 239 -9.57 -2.20 -5.36
N LEU A 240 -9.55 -0.87 -5.30
CA LEU A 240 -8.45 -0.06 -4.82
C LEU A 240 -8.78 0.50 -3.43
N ASP A 241 -7.78 0.95 -2.69
CA ASP A 241 -8.01 1.75 -1.49
C ASP A 241 -7.94 3.26 -1.80
N GLY A 242 -8.11 4.09 -0.77
CA GLY A 242 -8.30 5.54 -0.95
C GLY A 242 -7.19 6.26 -1.69
N ASP A 243 -5.94 5.79 -1.65
CA ASP A 243 -4.81 6.34 -2.40
C ASP A 243 -4.25 5.39 -3.47
N ALA A 244 -4.96 4.29 -3.71
CA ALA A 244 -4.75 3.33 -4.79
C ALA A 244 -3.37 2.65 -4.80
N ASP A 245 -2.75 2.50 -3.64
CA ASP A 245 -1.52 1.73 -3.49
C ASP A 245 -1.78 0.25 -3.16
N ARG A 246 -3.06 -0.14 -2.95
CA ARG A 246 -3.52 -1.51 -2.67
C ARG A 246 -4.52 -2.00 -3.70
N LEU A 247 -4.53 -3.32 -3.87
CA LEU A 247 -5.38 -4.03 -4.83
C LEU A 247 -6.03 -5.25 -4.19
N GLN A 248 -7.31 -5.44 -4.48
CA GLN A 248 -7.96 -6.74 -4.40
C GLN A 248 -8.70 -7.02 -5.70
N LEU A 249 -8.79 -8.27 -6.10
CA LEU A 249 -9.47 -8.68 -7.32
C LEU A 249 -10.60 -9.67 -7.02
N VAL A 250 -11.64 -9.60 -7.85
CA VAL A 250 -12.79 -10.52 -7.82
C VAL A 250 -12.93 -11.13 -9.20
N ASP A 251 -13.16 -12.44 -9.28
CA ASP A 251 -13.46 -13.11 -10.53
C ASP A 251 -14.96 -13.15 -10.83
N LYS A 252 -15.31 -13.65 -12.01
CA LYS A 252 -16.70 -13.80 -12.49
C LYS A 252 -17.61 -14.62 -11.55
N ALA A 253 -17.04 -15.56 -10.80
CA ALA A 253 -17.77 -16.36 -9.81
C ALA A 253 -18.03 -15.59 -8.51
N GLY A 254 -17.42 -14.41 -8.35
CA GLY A 254 -17.47 -13.61 -7.13
C GLY A 254 -16.47 -14.05 -6.07
N ARG A 255 -15.43 -14.84 -6.45
CA ARG A 255 -14.32 -15.16 -5.56
C ARG A 255 -13.40 -13.97 -5.43
N LEU A 256 -13.10 -13.60 -4.18
CA LEU A 256 -12.13 -12.58 -3.82
C LEU A 256 -10.72 -13.17 -3.75
N TYR A 257 -9.75 -12.48 -4.34
CA TYR A 257 -8.32 -12.78 -4.32
C TYR A 257 -7.57 -11.68 -3.58
N ASN A 258 -6.79 -12.07 -2.59
CA ASN A 258 -6.00 -11.15 -1.78
C ASN A 258 -4.59 -10.94 -2.36
N GLY A 259 -3.82 -10.01 -1.75
CA GLY A 259 -2.48 -9.69 -2.22
C GLY A 259 -1.50 -10.86 -2.24
N ASP A 260 -1.64 -11.86 -1.37
CA ASP A 260 -0.76 -13.03 -1.35
C ASP A 260 -0.96 -13.90 -2.59
N GLU A 261 -2.22 -14.14 -2.99
CA GLU A 261 -2.55 -14.88 -4.22
C GLU A 261 -2.14 -14.11 -5.46
N LEU A 262 -2.38 -12.79 -5.47
CA LEU A 262 -2.03 -11.94 -6.61
C LEU A 262 -0.50 -11.84 -6.80
N LEU A 263 0.27 -11.76 -5.70
CA LEU A 263 1.73 -11.80 -5.75
C LEU A 263 2.22 -13.12 -6.36
N TYR A 264 1.67 -14.25 -5.92
CA TYR A 264 2.02 -15.55 -6.47
C TYR A 264 1.69 -15.66 -7.96
N LEU A 265 0.54 -15.12 -8.39
CA LEU A 265 0.15 -15.09 -9.80
C LEU A 265 1.13 -14.26 -10.63
N MET A 266 1.50 -13.06 -10.16
CA MET A 266 2.50 -12.22 -10.82
C MET A 266 3.86 -12.92 -10.96
N VAL A 267 4.29 -13.67 -9.95
CA VAL A 267 5.53 -14.47 -9.99
C VAL A 267 5.42 -15.60 -11.00
N SER A 268 4.30 -16.33 -11.00
CA SER A 268 4.05 -17.45 -11.90
C SER A 268 4.00 -17.01 -13.37
N ASP A 269 3.41 -15.85 -13.65
CA ASP A 269 3.41 -15.25 -14.98
C ASP A 269 4.82 -14.93 -15.48
N ARG A 270 5.68 -14.37 -14.60
CA ARG A 270 7.07 -14.09 -14.96
C ARG A 270 7.84 -15.37 -15.31
N ILE A 271 7.68 -16.39 -14.50
CA ILE A 271 8.31 -17.71 -14.76
C ILE A 271 7.81 -18.28 -16.10
N ALA A 272 6.51 -18.19 -16.37
CA ALA A 272 5.93 -18.67 -17.63
C ALA A 272 6.43 -17.92 -18.87
N ARG A 273 6.95 -16.70 -18.69
CA ARG A 273 7.60 -15.89 -19.74
C ARG A 273 9.12 -16.03 -19.75
N ASP A 274 9.67 -17.04 -19.11
CA ASP A 274 11.11 -17.29 -18.98
C ASP A 274 11.90 -16.14 -18.32
N GLU A 275 11.22 -15.30 -17.52
CA GLU A 275 11.89 -14.27 -16.72
C GLU A 275 12.49 -14.88 -15.44
N VAL A 276 13.69 -14.45 -15.09
CA VAL A 276 14.36 -14.91 -13.87
C VAL A 276 13.76 -14.23 -12.64
N VAL A 277 13.20 -15.01 -11.75
CA VAL A 277 12.70 -14.57 -10.43
C VAL A 277 13.52 -15.27 -9.34
N PRO A 278 14.60 -14.64 -8.83
CA PRO A 278 15.46 -15.28 -7.84
C PRO A 278 14.79 -15.42 -6.48
N GLY A 279 13.88 -14.52 -6.15
CA GLY A 279 13.16 -14.56 -4.88
C GLY A 279 12.05 -13.53 -4.79
N VAL A 280 11.25 -13.68 -3.74
CA VAL A 280 10.07 -12.88 -3.43
C VAL A 280 10.09 -12.49 -1.96
N VAL A 281 9.70 -11.26 -1.67
CA VAL A 281 9.55 -10.78 -0.29
C VAL A 281 8.06 -10.66 0.04
N GLY A 282 7.65 -11.40 1.07
CA GLY A 282 6.36 -11.21 1.75
C GLY A 282 6.55 -10.62 3.13
N THR A 283 5.53 -10.70 3.96
CA THR A 283 5.59 -10.29 5.36
C THR A 283 5.39 -11.46 6.31
N LEU A 284 5.54 -11.21 7.61
CA LEU A 284 5.17 -12.18 8.64
C LEU A 284 3.71 -12.64 8.52
N MET A 285 2.84 -11.86 7.85
CA MET A 285 1.42 -12.20 7.66
C MET A 285 1.13 -12.95 6.37
N THR A 286 2.08 -13.03 5.42
CA THR A 286 1.88 -13.76 4.16
C THR A 286 1.51 -15.22 4.43
N ASN A 287 0.47 -15.72 3.78
CA ASN A 287 -0.03 -17.07 3.96
C ASN A 287 1.04 -18.13 3.63
N MET A 288 1.16 -19.14 4.48
CA MET A 288 2.18 -20.19 4.33
C MET A 288 2.03 -20.99 3.03
N ALA A 289 0.81 -21.13 2.51
CA ALA A 289 0.59 -21.83 1.25
C ALA A 289 1.38 -21.18 0.08
N VAL A 290 1.47 -19.85 0.06
CA VAL A 290 2.22 -19.11 -0.96
C VAL A 290 3.72 -19.38 -0.84
N GLU A 291 4.27 -19.33 0.37
CA GLU A 291 5.68 -19.68 0.62
C GLU A 291 5.99 -21.12 0.16
N VAL A 292 5.14 -22.08 0.52
CA VAL A 292 5.31 -23.49 0.12
C VAL A 292 5.26 -23.65 -1.39
N ALA A 293 4.32 -22.96 -2.07
CA ALA A 293 4.18 -23.03 -3.52
C ALA A 293 5.37 -22.40 -4.25
N LEU A 294 5.88 -21.27 -3.77
CA LEU A 294 7.08 -20.61 -4.31
C LEU A 294 8.32 -21.50 -4.15
N LYS A 295 8.51 -22.11 -2.98
CA LYS A 295 9.61 -23.06 -2.73
C LYS A 295 9.58 -24.27 -3.69
N LYS A 296 8.39 -24.80 -3.99
CA LYS A 296 8.25 -25.88 -4.98
C LYS A 296 8.67 -25.49 -6.39
N LYS A 297 8.57 -24.20 -6.72
CA LYS A 297 9.05 -23.62 -8.00
C LYS A 297 10.55 -23.25 -7.94
N GLY A 298 11.22 -23.49 -6.83
CA GLY A 298 12.65 -23.15 -6.64
C GLY A 298 12.88 -21.65 -6.36
N ILE A 299 11.85 -20.92 -5.99
CA ILE A 299 11.92 -19.48 -5.69
C ILE A 299 12.21 -19.27 -4.20
N GLU A 300 13.24 -18.50 -3.88
CA GLU A 300 13.53 -18.09 -2.50
C GLU A 300 12.40 -17.18 -1.98
N PHE A 301 11.96 -17.40 -0.74
CA PHE A 301 10.95 -16.57 -0.09
C PHE A 301 11.48 -16.00 1.23
N VAL A 302 11.37 -14.68 1.39
CA VAL A 302 11.81 -13.97 2.61
C VAL A 302 10.62 -13.27 3.26
N ARG A 303 10.50 -13.41 4.58
CA ARG A 303 9.51 -12.72 5.39
C ARG A 303 10.11 -11.46 6.02
N SER A 304 9.60 -10.30 5.63
CA SER A 304 9.90 -9.03 6.31
C SER A 304 8.94 -8.80 7.50
N LYS A 305 9.19 -7.76 8.27
CA LYS A 305 8.18 -7.20 9.19
C LYS A 305 6.98 -6.72 8.38
N VAL A 306 5.80 -6.63 9.04
CA VAL A 306 4.59 -6.07 8.43
C VAL A 306 4.79 -4.58 8.15
N GLY A 307 4.47 -4.16 6.94
CA GLY A 307 4.59 -2.78 6.46
C GLY A 307 5.39 -2.71 5.15
N ASP A 308 4.87 -1.96 4.21
CA ASP A 308 5.39 -1.78 2.85
C ASP A 308 6.86 -1.35 2.81
N ARG A 309 7.27 -0.50 3.77
CA ARG A 309 8.65 -0.07 3.94
C ARG A 309 9.61 -1.24 4.13
N TYR A 310 9.26 -2.20 4.99
CA TYR A 310 10.12 -3.36 5.28
C TYR A 310 10.20 -4.34 4.11
N VAL A 311 9.10 -4.47 3.36
CA VAL A 311 9.10 -5.25 2.11
C VAL A 311 10.05 -4.61 1.10
N LEU A 312 9.95 -3.29 0.91
CA LEU A 312 10.79 -2.55 -0.02
C LEU A 312 12.28 -2.59 0.38
N GLU A 313 12.60 -2.42 1.66
CA GLU A 313 13.98 -2.51 2.18
C GLU A 313 14.58 -3.90 1.90
N ALA A 314 13.84 -4.97 2.20
CA ALA A 314 14.30 -6.33 1.94
C ALA A 314 14.49 -6.63 0.44
N LEU A 315 13.59 -6.12 -0.43
CA LEU A 315 13.74 -6.21 -1.88
C LEU A 315 15.01 -5.51 -2.37
N GLN A 316 15.30 -4.32 -1.85
CA GLN A 316 16.50 -3.56 -2.21
C GLN A 316 17.79 -4.25 -1.75
N GLU A 317 17.80 -4.77 -0.52
CA GLU A 317 18.93 -5.53 0.04
C GLU A 317 19.25 -6.78 -0.79
N LYS A 318 18.22 -7.52 -1.20
CA LYS A 318 18.35 -8.73 -2.02
C LYS A 318 18.50 -8.44 -3.51
N SER A 319 18.30 -7.21 -3.96
CA SER A 319 18.18 -6.85 -5.38
C SER A 319 17.07 -7.65 -6.10
N TRP A 320 15.96 -7.90 -5.41
CA TRP A 320 14.79 -8.58 -5.96
C TRP A 320 13.72 -7.57 -6.40
N LEU A 321 12.81 -8.02 -7.25
CA LEU A 321 11.84 -7.14 -7.92
C LEU A 321 10.42 -7.28 -7.39
N LEU A 322 10.03 -8.47 -6.91
CA LEU A 322 8.66 -8.82 -6.57
C LEU A 322 8.48 -9.02 -5.08
N GLY A 323 7.49 -8.38 -4.51
CA GLY A 323 7.12 -8.53 -3.13
C GLY A 323 5.77 -7.91 -2.82
N GLY A 324 5.25 -8.12 -1.62
CA GLY A 324 3.98 -7.52 -1.24
C GLY A 324 3.40 -8.06 0.06
N GLU A 325 2.18 -7.63 0.31
CA GLU A 325 1.41 -7.95 1.50
C GLU A 325 0.02 -8.49 1.12
N GLY A 326 -0.54 -9.37 1.93
CA GLY A 326 -1.90 -9.86 1.76
C GLY A 326 -2.98 -8.76 1.72
N SER A 327 -2.68 -7.59 2.27
CA SER A 327 -3.53 -6.38 2.18
C SER A 327 -3.67 -5.82 0.76
N GLY A 328 -2.89 -6.33 -0.20
CA GLY A 328 -2.91 -5.91 -1.60
C GLY A 328 -1.87 -4.86 -1.99
N HIS A 329 -0.99 -4.44 -1.08
CA HIS A 329 0.15 -3.60 -1.43
C HIS A 329 1.22 -4.45 -2.11
N LEU A 330 1.29 -4.38 -3.43
CA LEU A 330 2.14 -5.20 -4.28
C LEU A 330 3.22 -4.36 -4.95
N LEU A 331 4.43 -4.90 -4.98
CA LEU A 331 5.63 -4.27 -5.53
C LEU A 331 6.12 -5.07 -6.75
N ALA A 332 6.28 -4.38 -7.88
CA ALA A 332 6.98 -4.85 -9.07
C ALA A 332 8.00 -3.76 -9.44
N LEU A 333 9.20 -3.82 -8.87
CA LEU A 333 10.18 -2.73 -8.88
C LEU A 333 10.77 -2.44 -10.27
N ASP A 334 10.60 -3.34 -11.24
CA ASP A 334 10.88 -3.10 -12.66
C ASP A 334 9.79 -2.28 -13.35
N LYS A 335 8.58 -2.23 -12.79
CA LYS A 335 7.46 -1.45 -13.32
C LYS A 335 7.32 -0.12 -12.60
N HIS A 336 7.35 -0.11 -11.26
CA HIS A 336 7.24 1.11 -10.47
C HIS A 336 8.13 1.06 -9.23
N THR A 337 8.47 2.22 -8.68
CA THR A 337 9.35 2.36 -7.49
C THR A 337 8.63 2.19 -6.15
N THR A 338 7.31 2.05 -6.16
CA THR A 338 6.45 1.87 -4.99
C THR A 338 5.29 0.93 -5.35
N GLY A 339 4.50 0.50 -4.37
CA GLY A 339 3.27 -0.25 -4.61
C GLY A 339 2.27 0.55 -5.41
N ASP A 340 1.59 -0.12 -6.33
CA ASP A 340 0.65 0.49 -7.27
C ASP A 340 -0.47 -0.50 -7.60
N GLY A 341 -1.69 -0.20 -7.12
CA GLY A 341 -2.83 -1.07 -7.32
C GLY A 341 -3.24 -1.21 -8.79
N LEU A 342 -3.12 -0.13 -9.57
CA LEU A 342 -3.46 -0.16 -11.00
C LEU A 342 -2.46 -0.98 -11.81
N ILE A 343 -1.17 -0.74 -11.62
CA ILE A 343 -0.12 -1.50 -12.31
C ILE A 343 -0.19 -2.97 -11.91
N SER A 344 -0.41 -3.28 -10.64
CA SER A 344 -0.57 -4.66 -10.17
C SER A 344 -1.78 -5.35 -10.81
N ALA A 345 -2.92 -4.66 -10.91
CA ALA A 345 -4.08 -5.18 -11.62
C ALA A 345 -3.78 -5.46 -13.10
N LEU A 346 -3.07 -4.55 -13.77
CA LEU A 346 -2.66 -4.74 -15.16
C LEU A 346 -1.72 -5.92 -15.35
N GLN A 347 -0.79 -6.17 -14.43
CA GLN A 347 0.09 -7.35 -14.49
C GLN A 347 -0.71 -8.65 -14.35
N VAL A 348 -1.69 -8.70 -13.45
CA VAL A 348 -2.56 -9.86 -13.27
C VAL A 348 -3.45 -10.09 -14.50
N LEU A 349 -4.09 -9.04 -15.00
CA LEU A 349 -4.93 -9.14 -16.21
C LEU A 349 -4.11 -9.53 -17.44
N GLN A 350 -2.88 -9.05 -17.57
CA GLN A 350 -1.97 -9.44 -18.63
C GLN A 350 -1.68 -10.95 -18.58
N ALA A 351 -1.44 -11.52 -17.40
CA ALA A 351 -1.25 -12.97 -17.26
C ALA A 351 -2.47 -13.76 -17.74
N CYS A 352 -3.68 -13.30 -17.37
CA CYS A 352 -4.92 -13.93 -17.83
C CYS A 352 -5.09 -13.86 -19.35
N VAL A 353 -4.84 -12.69 -19.95
CA VAL A 353 -4.96 -12.49 -21.40
C VAL A 353 -3.91 -13.30 -22.16
N ALA A 354 -2.67 -13.26 -21.71
CA ALA A 354 -1.55 -13.94 -22.38
C ALA A 354 -1.71 -15.46 -22.43
N THR A 355 -2.31 -16.03 -21.38
CA THR A 355 -2.51 -17.49 -21.27
C THR A 355 -3.88 -17.95 -21.75
N GLY A 356 -4.86 -17.06 -21.85
CA GLY A 356 -6.27 -17.39 -22.05
C GLY A 356 -6.91 -18.11 -20.85
N GLN A 357 -6.28 -18.06 -19.67
CA GLN A 357 -6.73 -18.72 -18.45
C GLN A 357 -7.34 -17.70 -17.48
N THR A 358 -8.25 -18.16 -16.65
CA THR A 358 -8.80 -17.38 -15.52
C THR A 358 -7.81 -17.32 -14.36
N MET A 359 -7.99 -16.37 -13.45
CA MET A 359 -7.21 -16.32 -12.19
C MET A 359 -7.30 -17.62 -11.40
N SER A 360 -8.49 -18.23 -11.36
CA SER A 360 -8.71 -19.51 -10.65
C SER A 360 -7.89 -20.67 -11.25
N GLU A 361 -7.76 -20.70 -12.58
CA GLU A 361 -6.95 -21.72 -13.27
C GLU A 361 -5.45 -21.47 -13.05
N LEU A 362 -5.01 -20.21 -13.13
CA LEU A 362 -3.61 -19.82 -12.87
C LEU A 362 -3.17 -20.07 -11.42
N LEU A 363 -4.11 -20.07 -10.48
CA LEU A 363 -3.89 -20.30 -9.05
C LEU A 363 -4.26 -21.72 -8.60
N SER A 364 -4.49 -22.66 -9.54
CA SER A 364 -4.95 -24.02 -9.23
C SER A 364 -3.98 -24.80 -8.34
N ASP A 365 -2.71 -24.46 -8.31
CA ASP A 365 -1.67 -25.07 -7.49
C ASP A 365 -1.49 -24.40 -6.10
N VAL A 366 -2.27 -23.36 -5.79
CA VAL A 366 -2.23 -22.65 -4.50
C VAL A 366 -3.61 -22.59 -3.87
N VAL A 367 -3.75 -23.22 -2.72
CA VAL A 367 -4.92 -23.08 -1.85
C VAL A 367 -4.44 -22.50 -0.53
N LEU A 368 -4.90 -21.30 -0.19
CA LEU A 368 -4.51 -20.63 1.05
C LEU A 368 -4.86 -21.50 2.26
N PHE A 369 -3.94 -21.58 3.20
CA PHE A 369 -4.21 -22.25 4.45
C PHE A 369 -5.21 -21.46 5.28
N PRO A 370 -6.23 -22.09 5.86
CA PRO A 370 -7.07 -21.49 6.87
C PRO A 370 -6.25 -20.81 7.96
N GLN A 371 -6.62 -19.57 8.29
CA GLN A 371 -5.96 -18.75 9.28
C GLN A 371 -6.93 -18.41 10.41
N VAL A 372 -6.52 -18.68 11.64
CA VAL A 372 -7.26 -18.31 12.85
C VAL A 372 -6.45 -17.25 13.60
N LEU A 373 -7.08 -16.12 13.92
CA LEU A 373 -6.50 -15.03 14.70
C LEU A 373 -7.29 -14.82 15.98
N ILE A 374 -6.66 -15.03 17.14
CA ILE A 374 -7.26 -14.79 18.45
C ILE A 374 -6.56 -13.59 19.10
N ASN A 375 -7.35 -12.58 19.44
CA ASN A 375 -6.89 -11.43 20.21
C ASN A 375 -7.06 -11.70 21.70
N VAL A 376 -5.98 -11.68 22.46
CA VAL A 376 -6.01 -11.86 23.90
C VAL A 376 -5.60 -10.56 24.59
N ARG A 377 -6.52 -9.96 25.36
CA ARG A 377 -6.20 -8.81 26.21
C ARG A 377 -5.34 -9.27 27.38
N LEU A 378 -4.25 -8.57 27.60
CA LEU A 378 -3.36 -8.83 28.73
C LEU A 378 -3.83 -8.03 29.96
N ALA A 379 -3.58 -8.57 31.15
CA ALA A 379 -3.66 -7.79 32.36
C ALA A 379 -2.58 -6.69 32.36
N LYS A 380 -2.83 -5.61 33.12
CA LYS A 380 -1.87 -4.52 33.27
C LYS A 380 -0.56 -5.09 33.83
N ASP A 381 0.56 -4.83 33.18
CA ASP A 381 1.91 -5.29 33.50
C ASP A 381 2.22 -6.79 33.29
N GLN A 382 1.36 -7.54 32.58
CA GLN A 382 1.64 -8.92 32.22
C GLN A 382 2.68 -9.01 31.08
N ASN A 383 3.87 -9.53 31.43
CA ASN A 383 4.91 -9.81 30.43
C ASN A 383 4.67 -11.18 29.78
N TRP A 384 4.00 -11.19 28.65
CA TRP A 384 3.67 -12.41 27.92
C TRP A 384 4.89 -13.12 27.30
N LYS A 385 5.99 -12.38 27.03
CA LYS A 385 7.19 -12.93 26.40
C LYS A 385 7.93 -13.93 27.29
N ASP A 386 7.84 -13.74 28.59
CA ASP A 386 8.50 -14.58 29.59
C ASP A 386 7.57 -15.67 30.18
N ASN A 387 6.39 -15.88 29.57
CA ASN A 387 5.42 -16.89 30.00
C ASN A 387 5.88 -18.30 29.53
N PRO A 388 6.31 -19.21 30.44
CA PRO A 388 6.84 -20.51 30.09
C PRO A 388 5.76 -21.45 29.50
N GLU A 389 4.49 -21.32 29.93
CA GLU A 389 3.40 -22.13 29.41
C GLU A 389 3.06 -21.71 27.96
N LEU A 390 3.13 -20.42 27.64
CA LEU A 390 3.01 -19.93 26.27
C LEU A 390 4.10 -20.51 25.38
N ALA A 391 5.35 -20.44 25.82
CA ALA A 391 6.48 -20.97 25.04
C ALA A 391 6.34 -22.48 24.80
N LYS A 392 5.98 -23.24 25.84
CA LYS A 392 5.75 -24.70 25.77
C LYS A 392 4.59 -25.06 24.84
N ALA A 393 3.46 -24.35 24.94
CA ALA A 393 2.30 -24.59 24.08
C ALA A 393 2.61 -24.25 22.62
N THR A 394 3.32 -23.15 22.38
CA THR A 394 3.75 -22.74 21.04
C THR A 394 4.66 -23.79 20.40
N GLN A 395 5.70 -24.22 21.10
CA GLN A 395 6.62 -25.24 20.62
C GLN A 395 5.94 -26.58 20.34
N ALA A 396 4.99 -27.00 21.18
CA ALA A 396 4.21 -28.21 20.97
C ALA A 396 3.35 -28.10 19.69
N VAL A 397 2.66 -26.97 19.50
CA VAL A 397 1.86 -26.71 18.31
C VAL A 397 2.72 -26.66 17.05
N GLU A 398 3.85 -25.97 17.09
CA GLU A 398 4.78 -25.91 15.95
C GLU A 398 5.31 -27.30 15.56
N ALA A 399 5.63 -28.14 16.56
CA ALA A 399 6.04 -29.52 16.31
C ALA A 399 4.94 -30.38 15.69
N GLU A 400 3.68 -30.20 16.13
CA GLU A 400 2.52 -30.90 15.57
C GLU A 400 2.19 -30.45 14.14
N LEU A 401 2.30 -29.15 13.86
CA LEU A 401 2.02 -28.58 12.55
C LEU A 401 3.10 -28.93 11.50
N GLY A 402 4.36 -28.96 11.90
CA GLY A 402 5.49 -29.18 10.97
C GLY A 402 5.38 -28.30 9.72
N ASP A 403 5.43 -28.92 8.54
CA ASP A 403 5.30 -28.24 7.24
C ASP A 403 3.85 -27.99 6.81
N THR A 404 2.86 -28.34 7.65
CA THR A 404 1.44 -28.21 7.31
C THR A 404 0.77 -26.97 7.95
N GLY A 405 1.54 -26.19 8.72
CA GLY A 405 1.04 -24.99 9.35
C GLY A 405 2.14 -24.19 10.04
N ARG A 406 1.76 -23.08 10.67
CA ARG A 406 2.67 -22.23 11.44
C ARG A 406 1.94 -21.44 12.52
N VAL A 407 2.71 -20.95 13.48
CA VAL A 407 2.27 -20.07 14.55
C VAL A 407 2.93 -18.70 14.41
N LEU A 408 2.18 -17.64 14.68
CA LEU A 408 2.71 -16.29 14.83
C LEU A 408 2.07 -15.60 16.03
N ILE A 409 2.89 -15.23 17.00
CA ILE A 409 2.45 -14.50 18.20
C ILE A 409 3.09 -13.12 18.20
N ARG A 410 2.28 -12.07 18.32
CA ARG A 410 2.78 -10.70 18.34
C ARG A 410 1.93 -9.78 19.20
N ALA A 411 2.55 -8.76 19.80
CA ALA A 411 1.82 -7.65 20.40
C ALA A 411 1.06 -6.85 19.35
N SER A 412 -0.09 -6.29 19.72
CA SER A 412 -0.72 -5.23 18.94
C SER A 412 0.09 -3.94 19.08
N GLY A 413 0.21 -3.20 17.98
CA GLY A 413 0.90 -1.90 18.01
C GLY A 413 0.06 -0.77 18.62
N THR A 414 -1.26 -0.95 18.71
CA THR A 414 -2.21 0.11 19.09
C THR A 414 -3.06 -0.19 20.33
N GLU A 415 -3.13 -1.45 20.73
CA GLU A 415 -3.96 -1.91 21.85
C GLU A 415 -3.16 -2.81 22.80
N PRO A 416 -3.50 -2.87 24.10
CA PRO A 416 -2.84 -3.74 25.07
C PRO A 416 -3.32 -5.19 24.91
N LEU A 417 -3.02 -5.80 23.77
CA LEU A 417 -3.37 -7.19 23.48
C LEU A 417 -2.26 -7.91 22.71
N VAL A 418 -2.24 -9.23 22.84
CA VAL A 418 -1.41 -10.14 22.06
C VAL A 418 -2.30 -10.84 21.03
N ARG A 419 -1.80 -10.90 19.83
CA ARG A 419 -2.43 -11.59 18.70
C ARG A 419 -1.77 -12.95 18.52
N VAL A 420 -2.55 -14.01 18.69
CA VAL A 420 -2.17 -15.39 18.41
C VAL A 420 -2.77 -15.76 17.06
N MET A 421 -1.92 -16.00 16.09
CA MET A 421 -2.31 -16.46 14.75
C MET A 421 -1.78 -17.87 14.51
N VAL A 422 -2.64 -18.75 14.03
CA VAL A 422 -2.28 -20.08 13.55
C VAL A 422 -2.83 -20.27 12.14
N GLU A 423 -1.98 -20.75 11.26
CA GLU A 423 -2.34 -21.25 9.93
C GLU A 423 -2.13 -22.75 9.91
N ALA A 424 -3.07 -23.48 9.33
CA ALA A 424 -2.92 -24.91 9.08
C ALA A 424 -3.73 -25.33 7.84
N LYS A 425 -3.34 -26.43 7.19
CA LYS A 425 -4.09 -26.99 6.06
C LYS A 425 -5.52 -27.39 6.46
N ASP A 426 -5.68 -27.88 7.68
CA ASP A 426 -6.98 -28.26 8.26
C ASP A 426 -7.50 -27.10 9.14
N PRO A 427 -8.70 -26.53 8.85
CA PRO A 427 -9.27 -25.45 9.64
C PRO A 427 -9.54 -25.82 11.10
N ALA A 428 -9.89 -27.09 11.40
CA ALA A 428 -10.12 -27.55 12.77
C ALA A 428 -8.81 -27.59 13.58
N VAL A 429 -7.70 -27.96 12.92
CA VAL A 429 -6.36 -27.93 13.52
C VAL A 429 -5.93 -26.49 13.76
N ALA A 430 -6.17 -25.56 12.82
CA ALA A 430 -5.86 -24.15 13.01
C ALA A 430 -6.61 -23.57 14.22
N GLN A 431 -7.92 -23.85 14.33
CA GLN A 431 -8.77 -23.37 15.41
C GLN A 431 -8.33 -23.93 16.78
N SER A 432 -8.22 -25.24 16.91
CA SER A 432 -7.86 -25.89 18.18
C SER A 432 -6.46 -25.49 18.66
N SER A 433 -5.52 -25.34 17.74
CA SER A 433 -4.16 -24.91 18.04
C SER A 433 -4.10 -23.44 18.50
N ALA A 434 -4.84 -22.56 17.84
CA ALA A 434 -4.92 -21.15 18.24
C ALA A 434 -5.57 -21.00 19.62
N GLU A 435 -6.64 -21.73 19.91
CA GLU A 435 -7.30 -21.74 21.21
C GLU A 435 -6.39 -22.28 22.33
N ARG A 436 -5.65 -23.36 22.08
CA ARG A 436 -4.70 -23.94 23.02
C ARG A 436 -3.60 -22.96 23.41
N ILE A 437 -3.05 -22.23 22.45
CA ILE A 437 -2.05 -21.20 22.71
C ILE A 437 -2.69 -20.00 23.43
N ALA A 438 -3.83 -19.49 22.96
CA ALA A 438 -4.50 -18.35 23.56
C ALA A 438 -4.93 -18.59 25.02
N ALA A 439 -5.26 -19.83 25.38
CA ALA A 439 -5.63 -20.20 26.76
C ALA A 439 -4.49 -19.94 27.75
N THR A 440 -3.23 -20.09 27.37
CA THR A 440 -2.06 -19.83 28.25
C THR A 440 -1.84 -18.35 28.56
N LEU A 441 -2.43 -17.47 27.75
CA LEU A 441 -2.36 -16.00 27.95
C LEU A 441 -3.52 -15.46 28.79
N ARG A 442 -4.58 -16.24 29.00
CA ARG A 442 -5.78 -15.87 29.79
C ARG A 442 -5.68 -16.26 31.25
N GLN A 443 -4.64 -17.02 31.61
CA GLN A 443 -4.31 -17.40 32.98
C GLN A 443 -3.40 -16.33 33.60
#